data_cf9372193e89015c3d20467b81936210
#
_entry.id   cf9372193e89015c3d20467b81936210
#
_cell.length_a   1.000
_cell.length_b   1.000
_cell.length_c   1.000
_cell.angle_alpha   90.00
_cell.angle_beta   90.00
_cell.angle_gamma   90.00
#
_symmetry.space_group_name_H-M   'P 1'
#
loop_
_entity.id
_entity.type
_entity.pdbx_description
1 polymer ?
#
loop_
_entity_poly.entity_id
_entity_poly.type
_entity_poly.pdbx_seq_one_letter_code
_entity_poly.pdbx_strand_id
1 'polypeptide(L)'
;MTHDQLIEDPASGCATNDDASARYVEHAHTRAQGGFPLLTDAINESSASLFEENLRRGAKPADEWMCGIEFELFGYDVSRDGDPARLSPAQVQGVLAGFAPASGDLVYEGHHVIEANAGQMNRLTVEPGGQVEFSAAPQRKLPDVEREVTHYLARLHEIAEAESFVFLAVGFDPLCALDEQRWFPKMRYDVMRPYLATRGARAWDMMTRTCSVQANLDYGAEDDLARKFLVGNRLAPIATAIFANSPFERGRPSGYKSTRAAAWLSTDAERTGISPPALLEKSFSPAAFVAYALEVPMLFAQRGGSYTDAPTGMKFRDFLARGCPSLAPVFGDWADHLTTIFTDARLKQHLELRSADCGSLAHALAFQAYWKGLLYDPAALSHALRLAPNLNCADALELRAAVARDALAARAAGVDVLAVAKESIALAVEGLRRVAPEELPYLDVLCQQAVSDELSPADILLRNWHGSWHASMPCLFKHLRIA
;
A
#
# COMPACT_ATOMS: atom_id res chain seq x y z
N MET A 1 -35.99 42.07 -48.83
CA MET A 1 -35.03 42.66 -47.87
C MET A 1 -34.77 41.54 -46.89
N THR A 2 -33.88 40.67 -47.17
CA THR A 2 -32.46 40.43 -46.88
C THR A 2 -32.07 40.76 -45.43
N HIS A 3 -31.84 39.75 -44.65
CA HIS A 3 -30.62 39.65 -43.81
C HIS A 3 -30.33 38.18 -43.46
N ASP A 4 -29.30 37.66 -44.14
CA ASP A 4 -28.48 36.52 -43.73
C ASP A 4 -27.72 36.87 -42.45
N GLN A 5 -27.73 36.00 -41.47
CA GLN A 5 -26.67 35.94 -40.48
C GLN A 5 -26.23 34.49 -40.28
N LEU A 6 -25.02 34.27 -40.72
CA LEU A 6 -24.20 33.08 -40.55
C LEU A 6 -24.06 32.72 -39.04
N ILE A 7 -24.39 31.49 -38.72
CA ILE A 7 -24.03 30.87 -37.42
C ILE A 7 -22.67 30.20 -37.67
N GLU A 8 -21.64 30.73 -37.04
CA GLU A 8 -20.32 30.09 -36.92
C GLU A 8 -20.39 28.89 -35.98
N ASP A 9 -19.95 27.77 -36.49
CA ASP A 9 -19.76 26.51 -35.77
C ASP A 9 -18.48 26.60 -34.92
N PRO A 10 -18.53 26.41 -33.58
CA PRO A 10 -17.30 26.31 -32.82
C PRO A 10 -16.70 24.92 -32.98
N ALA A 11 -15.62 24.86 -33.73
CA ALA A 11 -14.80 23.68 -33.92
C ALA A 11 -14.43 23.05 -32.55
N SER A 12 -14.87 21.81 -32.43
CA SER A 12 -14.50 20.88 -31.35
C SER A 12 -12.97 20.66 -31.33
N GLY A 13 -12.31 21.26 -30.39
CA GLY A 13 -10.96 20.87 -29.99
C GLY A 13 -11.02 19.57 -29.21
N CYS A 14 -10.89 18.44 -29.91
CA CYS A 14 -10.64 17.16 -29.29
C CYS A 14 -9.22 17.19 -28.70
N ALA A 15 -9.10 17.41 -27.38
CA ALA A 15 -7.84 17.25 -26.68
C ALA A 15 -7.42 15.78 -26.78
N THR A 16 -6.29 15.53 -27.40
CA THR A 16 -5.74 14.20 -27.58
C THR A 16 -5.30 13.59 -26.25
N ASN A 17 -5.53 12.29 -26.06
CA ASN A 17 -5.26 11.49 -24.88
C ASN A 17 -3.80 11.51 -24.38
N ASP A 18 -2.88 12.09 -25.14
CA ASP A 18 -1.44 12.22 -24.80
C ASP A 18 -1.19 13.15 -23.61
N ASP A 19 -2.09 14.12 -23.36
CA ASP A 19 -1.90 15.13 -22.33
C ASP A 19 -2.24 14.61 -20.90
N ALA A 20 -3.12 13.63 -20.77
CA ALA A 20 -3.51 13.05 -19.48
C ALA A 20 -2.45 12.07 -18.95
N SER A 21 -1.83 11.28 -19.83
CA SER A 21 -0.73 10.37 -19.50
C SER A 21 0.53 11.13 -19.09
N ALA A 22 0.79 12.27 -19.75
CA ALA A 22 1.90 13.17 -19.40
C ALA A 22 1.74 13.77 -17.99
N ARG A 23 0.53 14.14 -17.60
CA ARG A 23 0.26 14.73 -16.27
C ARG A 23 0.43 13.75 -15.12
N TYR A 24 0.16 12.46 -15.32
CA TYR A 24 0.39 11.42 -14.30
C TYR A 24 1.87 11.29 -13.92
N VAL A 25 2.73 11.45 -14.92
CA VAL A 25 4.19 11.41 -14.79
C VAL A 25 4.75 12.73 -14.25
N GLU A 26 4.15 13.86 -14.60
CA GLU A 26 4.61 15.19 -14.20
C GLU A 26 4.48 15.47 -12.70
N HIS A 27 3.48 14.94 -12.01
CA HIS A 27 3.29 15.19 -10.58
C HIS A 27 4.29 14.45 -9.67
N ALA A 28 4.91 13.36 -10.16
CA ALA A 28 6.04 12.72 -9.48
C ALA A 28 7.36 13.46 -9.73
N HIS A 29 7.42 14.44 -10.67
CA HIS A 29 8.67 15.02 -11.19
C HIS A 29 8.72 16.53 -11.23
N THR A 30 7.79 17.28 -10.66
CA THR A 30 7.87 18.75 -10.61
C THR A 30 8.91 19.27 -9.61
N ARG A 31 10.16 18.81 -9.72
CA ARG A 31 11.36 19.54 -9.34
C ARG A 31 12.51 19.17 -10.28
N ALA A 32 12.38 19.49 -11.56
CA ALA A 32 13.51 19.56 -12.46
C ALA A 32 14.36 20.79 -12.10
N GLN A 33 15.25 20.65 -11.11
CA GLN A 33 16.37 21.55 -10.92
C GLN A 33 17.65 20.74 -11.04
N GLY A 34 18.41 21.01 -12.11
CA GLY A 34 19.79 20.58 -12.28
C GLY A 34 20.01 19.16 -12.83
N GLY A 35 19.82 18.93 -14.15
CA GLY A 35 20.49 17.84 -14.86
C GLY A 35 20.09 16.39 -14.52
N PHE A 36 18.97 16.16 -13.86
CA PHE A 36 18.50 14.79 -13.58
C PHE A 36 17.75 14.22 -14.80
N PRO A 37 17.89 12.90 -15.11
CA PRO A 37 17.27 12.31 -16.28
C PRO A 37 15.75 12.46 -16.29
N LEU A 38 15.18 12.68 -17.47
CA LEU A 38 13.76 12.55 -17.74
C LEU A 38 13.39 11.07 -17.76
N LEU A 39 12.09 10.75 -17.56
CA LEU A 39 11.62 9.35 -17.60
C LEU A 39 11.91 8.65 -18.93
N THR A 40 11.98 9.41 -20.01
CA THR A 40 12.28 8.90 -21.37
C THR A 40 13.78 8.80 -21.68
N ASP A 41 14.65 9.30 -20.79
CA ASP A 41 16.09 9.27 -21.02
C ASP A 41 16.63 7.85 -20.95
N ALA A 42 17.47 7.49 -21.91
CA ALA A 42 18.10 6.18 -21.99
C ALA A 42 19.03 5.91 -20.80
N ILE A 43 18.95 4.71 -20.25
CA ILE A 43 19.79 4.22 -19.16
C ILE A 43 20.46 2.91 -19.54
N ASN A 44 21.51 2.53 -18.81
CA ASN A 44 22.27 1.31 -19.02
C ASN A 44 22.87 0.79 -17.70
N GLU A 45 23.70 -0.23 -17.76
CA GLU A 45 24.32 -0.85 -16.58
C GLU A 45 25.19 0.10 -15.74
N SER A 46 25.69 1.20 -16.32
CA SER A 46 26.44 2.23 -15.57
C SER A 46 25.53 3.22 -14.82
N SER A 47 24.21 3.12 -14.97
CA SER A 47 23.24 4.06 -14.38
C SER A 47 22.94 3.80 -12.89
N ALA A 48 23.59 2.84 -12.24
CA ALA A 48 23.37 2.54 -10.82
C ALA A 48 23.52 3.77 -9.91
N SER A 49 24.49 4.65 -10.18
CA SER A 49 24.67 5.90 -9.42
C SER A 49 23.51 6.88 -9.57
N LEU A 50 22.80 6.86 -10.71
CA LEU A 50 21.59 7.65 -10.93
C LEU A 50 20.42 7.13 -10.08
N PHE A 51 20.32 5.81 -9.90
CA PHE A 51 19.28 5.19 -9.06
C PHE A 51 19.52 5.49 -7.57
N GLU A 52 20.79 5.45 -7.13
CA GLU A 52 21.16 5.89 -5.79
C GLU A 52 20.83 7.36 -5.55
N GLU A 53 21.17 8.20 -6.51
CA GLU A 53 20.87 9.65 -6.45
C GLU A 53 19.34 9.89 -6.44
N ASN A 54 18.57 9.11 -7.20
CA ASN A 54 17.11 9.17 -7.18
C ASN A 54 16.55 8.90 -5.76
N LEU A 55 17.11 7.91 -5.04
CA LEU A 55 16.74 7.65 -3.66
C LEU A 55 17.19 8.79 -2.74
N ARG A 56 18.44 9.27 -2.87
CA ARG A 56 18.94 10.38 -2.03
C ARG A 56 18.14 11.68 -2.17
N ARG A 57 17.52 11.92 -3.32
CA ARG A 57 16.64 13.09 -3.55
C ARG A 57 15.36 13.06 -2.74
N GLY A 58 14.99 11.92 -2.16
CA GLY A 58 13.91 11.82 -1.18
C GLY A 58 14.26 12.40 0.19
N ALA A 59 15.56 12.65 0.46
CA ALA A 59 16.01 13.22 1.73
C ALA A 59 15.50 14.65 1.92
N LYS A 60 14.91 14.92 3.08
CA LYS A 60 14.35 16.22 3.47
C LYS A 60 14.81 16.60 4.87
N PRO A 61 14.95 17.90 5.19
CA PRO A 61 15.11 18.34 6.57
C PRO A 61 13.89 17.95 7.43
N ALA A 62 14.11 17.72 8.72
CA ALA A 62 13.07 17.15 9.60
C ALA A 62 11.82 18.04 9.74
N ASP A 63 11.98 19.36 9.61
CA ASP A 63 10.89 20.33 9.64
C ASP A 63 10.03 20.33 8.35
N GLU A 64 10.47 19.60 7.32
CA GLU A 64 9.70 19.38 6.08
C GLU A 64 9.03 17.99 6.02
N TRP A 65 9.28 17.10 6.98
CA TRP A 65 8.74 15.75 6.96
C TRP A 65 7.21 15.72 7.03
N MET A 66 6.63 14.86 6.21
CA MET A 66 5.20 14.65 6.09
C MET A 66 4.84 13.17 6.27
N CYS A 67 3.55 12.90 6.50
CA CYS A 67 2.97 11.57 6.52
C CYS A 67 1.96 11.45 5.39
N GLY A 68 1.99 10.36 4.64
CA GLY A 68 0.96 9.97 3.68
C GLY A 68 0.28 8.69 4.13
N ILE A 69 -0.99 8.53 3.81
CA ILE A 69 -1.76 7.30 4.06
C ILE A 69 -2.25 6.72 2.74
N GLU A 70 -2.19 5.38 2.63
CA GLU A 70 -2.94 4.61 1.66
C GLU A 70 -3.93 3.72 2.42
N PHE A 71 -5.18 3.67 1.96
CA PHE A 71 -6.27 3.01 2.68
C PHE A 71 -7.14 2.22 1.70
N GLU A 72 -7.06 0.91 1.77
CA GLU A 72 -7.71 -0.03 0.85
C GLU A 72 -8.98 -0.62 1.47
N LEU A 73 -10.06 -0.75 0.68
CA LEU A 73 -11.34 -1.28 1.14
C LEU A 73 -11.93 -2.29 0.16
N PHE A 74 -12.61 -3.31 0.70
CA PHE A 74 -13.43 -4.22 -0.09
C PHE A 74 -14.84 -3.69 -0.27
N GLY A 75 -15.30 -3.55 -1.52
CA GLY A 75 -16.69 -3.21 -1.83
C GLY A 75 -17.55 -4.45 -2.11
N TYR A 76 -18.77 -4.47 -1.56
CA TYR A 76 -19.78 -5.51 -1.77
C TYR A 76 -21.11 -4.91 -2.17
N ASP A 77 -21.77 -5.56 -3.15
CA ASP A 77 -23.16 -5.32 -3.52
C ASP A 77 -24.07 -6.13 -2.60
N VAL A 78 -24.96 -5.43 -1.91
CA VAL A 78 -25.94 -6.01 -0.97
C VAL A 78 -27.40 -5.75 -1.43
N SER A 79 -27.57 -5.32 -2.70
CA SER A 79 -28.89 -4.99 -3.27
C SER A 79 -29.76 -6.20 -3.56
N ARG A 80 -29.17 -7.41 -3.60
CA ARG A 80 -29.86 -8.64 -4.02
C ARG A 80 -30.32 -9.43 -2.80
N ASP A 81 -31.47 -10.11 -2.95
CA ASP A 81 -31.87 -11.16 -2.02
C ASP A 81 -30.88 -12.33 -2.13
N GLY A 82 -29.93 -12.42 -1.23
CA GLY A 82 -28.88 -13.43 -1.23
C GLY A 82 -27.63 -13.00 -0.44
N ASP A 83 -26.56 -13.76 -0.59
CA ASP A 83 -25.29 -13.43 0.03
C ASP A 83 -24.65 -12.20 -0.68
N PRO A 84 -23.96 -11.31 0.09
CA PRO A 84 -23.21 -10.20 -0.47
C PRO A 84 -22.19 -10.68 -1.51
N ALA A 85 -22.08 -9.98 -2.63
CA ALA A 85 -21.11 -10.27 -3.68
C ALA A 85 -20.12 -9.12 -3.85
N ARG A 86 -18.86 -9.41 -4.19
CA ARG A 86 -17.87 -8.38 -4.53
C ARG A 86 -18.40 -7.51 -5.68
N LEU A 87 -18.12 -6.21 -5.59
CA LEU A 87 -18.46 -5.27 -6.67
C LEU A 87 -17.86 -5.74 -8.00
N SER A 88 -18.66 -5.70 -9.05
CA SER A 88 -18.18 -5.93 -10.42
C SER A 88 -17.26 -4.80 -10.87
N PRO A 89 -16.38 -5.01 -11.87
CA PRO A 89 -15.56 -3.94 -12.42
C PRO A 89 -16.36 -2.71 -12.86
N ALA A 90 -17.57 -2.89 -13.40
CA ALA A 90 -18.44 -1.77 -13.80
C ALA A 90 -18.94 -0.96 -12.59
N GLN A 91 -19.32 -1.65 -11.49
CA GLN A 91 -19.72 -0.98 -10.25
C GLN A 91 -18.56 -0.23 -9.61
N VAL A 92 -17.35 -0.83 -9.60
CA VAL A 92 -16.13 -0.14 -9.11
C VAL A 92 -15.82 1.11 -9.92
N GLN A 93 -15.93 1.05 -11.26
CA GLN A 93 -15.78 2.24 -12.12
C GLN A 93 -16.84 3.31 -11.81
N GLY A 94 -18.07 2.91 -11.46
CA GLY A 94 -19.11 3.83 -10.98
C GLY A 94 -18.71 4.50 -9.67
N VAL A 95 -18.10 3.76 -8.74
CA VAL A 95 -17.55 4.32 -7.49
C VAL A 95 -16.47 5.35 -7.79
N LEU A 96 -15.48 5.02 -8.65
CA LEU A 96 -14.42 5.96 -9.05
C LEU A 96 -15.02 7.24 -9.67
N ALA A 97 -15.96 7.08 -10.60
CA ALA A 97 -16.62 8.21 -11.24
C ALA A 97 -17.40 9.10 -10.26
N GLY A 98 -17.98 8.50 -9.22
CA GLY A 98 -18.68 9.22 -8.17
C GLY A 98 -17.77 10.14 -7.32
N PHE A 99 -16.47 9.91 -7.32
CA PHE A 99 -15.50 10.75 -6.61
C PHE A 99 -14.98 11.93 -7.42
N ALA A 100 -15.04 11.87 -8.75
CA ALA A 100 -14.52 12.92 -9.60
C ALA A 100 -15.45 14.14 -9.56
N PRO A 101 -14.98 15.35 -9.20
CA PRO A 101 -15.78 16.58 -9.25
C PRO A 101 -16.19 16.95 -10.67
N ALA A 102 -15.35 16.58 -11.65
CA ALA A 102 -15.61 16.77 -13.08
C ALA A 102 -15.08 15.59 -13.87
N SER A 103 -15.61 15.38 -15.08
CA SER A 103 -15.17 14.29 -15.95
C SER A 103 -13.67 14.32 -16.31
N GLY A 104 -13.05 15.51 -16.27
CA GLY A 104 -11.62 15.70 -16.50
C GLY A 104 -10.72 15.19 -15.36
N ASP A 105 -11.31 14.82 -14.22
CA ASP A 105 -10.57 14.28 -13.07
C ASP A 105 -10.48 12.74 -13.10
N LEU A 106 -11.01 12.09 -14.13
CA LEU A 106 -10.93 10.64 -14.32
C LEU A 106 -9.75 10.26 -15.22
N VAL A 107 -9.03 9.23 -14.82
CA VAL A 107 -7.98 8.61 -15.64
C VAL A 107 -8.51 7.34 -16.26
N TYR A 108 -8.21 7.14 -17.54
CA TYR A 108 -8.72 6.03 -18.33
C TYR A 108 -7.60 5.16 -18.89
N GLU A 109 -7.83 3.84 -18.94
CA GLU A 109 -7.12 2.91 -19.81
C GLU A 109 -8.13 2.37 -20.84
N GLY A 110 -7.99 2.77 -22.11
CA GLY A 110 -9.01 2.51 -23.12
C GLY A 110 -10.35 3.17 -22.75
N HIS A 111 -11.37 2.37 -22.47
CA HIS A 111 -12.69 2.83 -22.02
C HIS A 111 -12.97 2.58 -20.53
N HIS A 112 -11.97 2.07 -19.80
CA HIS A 112 -12.09 1.78 -18.38
C HIS A 112 -11.57 2.94 -17.53
N VAL A 113 -12.39 3.41 -16.59
CA VAL A 113 -11.95 4.33 -15.53
C VAL A 113 -11.08 3.54 -14.55
N ILE A 114 -9.82 3.95 -14.37
CA ILE A 114 -8.85 3.26 -13.51
C ILE A 114 -8.41 4.07 -12.29
N GLU A 115 -8.70 5.37 -12.29
CA GLU A 115 -8.37 6.29 -11.19
C GLU A 115 -9.30 7.51 -11.23
N ALA A 116 -9.56 8.10 -10.07
CA ALA A 116 -10.20 9.40 -9.93
C ALA A 116 -9.29 10.33 -9.11
N ASN A 117 -9.07 11.55 -9.62
CA ASN A 117 -8.44 12.63 -8.87
C ASN A 117 -9.52 13.30 -8.00
N ALA A 118 -9.39 13.16 -6.68
CA ALA A 118 -10.35 13.68 -5.71
C ALA A 118 -10.00 15.10 -5.21
N GLY A 119 -9.21 15.86 -5.98
CA GLY A 119 -8.71 17.19 -5.63
C GLY A 119 -7.54 17.17 -4.65
N GLN A 120 -6.81 18.29 -4.53
CA GLN A 120 -5.69 18.49 -3.60
C GLN A 120 -4.61 17.38 -3.59
N MET A 121 -4.36 16.71 -4.71
CA MET A 121 -3.50 15.52 -4.87
C MET A 121 -4.02 14.23 -4.20
N ASN A 122 -5.27 14.21 -3.71
CA ASN A 122 -5.91 12.98 -3.27
C ASN A 122 -6.29 12.11 -4.48
N ARG A 123 -6.11 10.81 -4.37
CA ARG A 123 -6.40 9.88 -5.44
C ARG A 123 -7.25 8.71 -4.93
N LEU A 124 -8.17 8.27 -5.76
CA LEU A 124 -8.85 7.01 -5.61
C LEU A 124 -8.43 6.09 -6.74
N THR A 125 -7.76 5.00 -6.41
CA THR A 125 -7.30 3.99 -7.36
C THR A 125 -8.00 2.66 -7.12
N VAL A 126 -7.67 1.67 -7.94
CA VAL A 126 -8.28 0.34 -7.85
C VAL A 126 -7.21 -0.74 -7.96
N GLU A 127 -7.35 -1.75 -7.11
CA GLU A 127 -6.50 -2.93 -7.02
C GLU A 127 -7.05 -4.10 -7.89
N PRO A 128 -6.24 -5.16 -8.19
CA PRO A 128 -6.60 -6.20 -9.15
C PRO A 128 -7.94 -6.88 -8.92
N GLY A 129 -8.40 -7.01 -7.69
CA GLY A 129 -9.70 -7.61 -7.34
C GLY A 129 -10.81 -6.59 -7.17
N GLY A 130 -10.61 -5.32 -7.61
CA GLY A 130 -11.60 -4.27 -7.45
C GLY A 130 -11.64 -3.66 -6.04
N GLN A 131 -10.60 -3.87 -5.21
CA GLN A 131 -10.45 -3.12 -3.96
C GLN A 131 -10.24 -1.64 -4.33
N VAL A 132 -10.96 -0.74 -3.64
CA VAL A 132 -10.75 0.70 -3.81
C VAL A 132 -9.68 1.17 -2.85
N GLU A 133 -8.71 1.93 -3.36
CA GLU A 133 -7.60 2.48 -2.59
C GLU A 133 -7.67 4.00 -2.59
N PHE A 134 -7.72 4.58 -1.42
CA PHE A 134 -7.58 6.01 -1.23
C PHE A 134 -6.17 6.37 -0.80
N SER A 135 -5.49 7.21 -1.58
CA SER A 135 -4.20 7.79 -1.25
C SER A 135 -4.39 9.28 -0.98
N ALA A 136 -4.22 9.69 0.30
CA ALA A 136 -4.29 11.10 0.67
C ALA A 136 -2.99 11.82 0.31
N ALA A 137 -3.11 13.10 -0.02
CA ALA A 137 -1.97 14.00 -0.13
C ALA A 137 -1.16 13.98 1.19
N PRO A 138 0.18 13.93 1.13
CA PRO A 138 1.00 13.95 2.33
C PRO A 138 0.76 15.20 3.18
N GLN A 139 0.64 15.02 4.49
CA GLN A 139 0.35 16.07 5.46
C GLN A 139 1.40 16.10 6.56
N ARG A 140 1.64 17.26 7.17
CA ARG A 140 2.56 17.39 8.32
C ARG A 140 1.94 16.83 9.61
N LYS A 141 0.62 16.94 9.74
CA LYS A 141 -0.13 16.60 10.96
C LYS A 141 -1.17 15.52 10.70
N LEU A 142 -1.31 14.59 11.62
CA LEU A 142 -2.32 13.54 11.54
C LEU A 142 -3.77 14.06 11.57
N PRO A 143 -4.15 15.15 12.29
CA PRO A 143 -5.49 15.73 12.16
C PRO A 143 -5.84 16.16 10.72
N ASP A 144 -4.85 16.56 9.93
CA ASP A 144 -5.07 16.89 8.51
C ASP A 144 -5.26 15.63 7.68
N VAL A 145 -4.50 14.55 7.96
CA VAL A 145 -4.72 13.21 7.35
C VAL A 145 -6.12 12.69 7.71
N GLU A 146 -6.51 12.77 9.00
CA GLU A 146 -7.84 12.36 9.47
C GLU A 146 -8.96 13.08 8.72
N ARG A 147 -8.83 14.41 8.54
CA ARG A 147 -9.82 15.20 7.80
C ARG A 147 -9.99 14.70 6.37
N GLU A 148 -8.89 14.45 5.66
CA GLU A 148 -8.94 13.95 4.27
C GLU A 148 -9.58 12.56 4.19
N VAL A 149 -9.19 11.63 5.07
CA VAL A 149 -9.78 10.28 5.11
C VAL A 149 -11.25 10.33 5.52
N THR A 150 -11.62 11.18 6.49
CA THR A 150 -13.02 11.34 6.91
C THR A 150 -13.88 11.89 5.77
N HIS A 151 -13.36 12.87 5.02
CA HIS A 151 -14.06 13.41 3.85
C HIS A 151 -14.25 12.33 2.76
N TYR A 152 -13.20 11.55 2.50
CA TYR A 152 -13.27 10.39 1.60
C TYR A 152 -14.34 9.38 2.03
N LEU A 153 -14.33 8.98 3.31
CA LEU A 153 -15.28 8.00 3.83
C LEU A 153 -16.73 8.53 3.80
N ALA A 154 -16.94 9.82 4.06
CA ALA A 154 -18.26 10.44 3.96
C ALA A 154 -18.78 10.38 2.50
N ARG A 155 -17.93 10.69 1.52
CA ARG A 155 -18.31 10.60 0.09
C ARG A 155 -18.54 9.16 -0.34
N LEU A 156 -17.70 8.23 0.12
CA LEU A 156 -17.88 6.80 -0.14
C LEU A 156 -19.20 6.29 0.44
N HIS A 157 -19.57 6.75 1.62
CA HIS A 157 -20.84 6.41 2.27
C HIS A 157 -22.06 6.89 1.46
N GLU A 158 -22.04 8.13 0.93
CA GLU A 158 -23.11 8.63 0.06
C GLU A 158 -23.30 7.74 -1.18
N ILE A 159 -22.18 7.34 -1.83
CA ILE A 159 -22.22 6.44 -3.00
C ILE A 159 -22.73 5.06 -2.59
N ALA A 160 -22.27 4.53 -1.46
CA ALA A 160 -22.66 3.22 -0.96
C ALA A 160 -24.16 3.14 -0.66
N GLU A 161 -24.74 4.18 -0.03
CA GLU A 161 -26.17 4.24 0.25
C GLU A 161 -27.03 4.32 -1.03
N ALA A 162 -26.58 5.15 -2.01
CA ALA A 162 -27.31 5.32 -3.27
C ALA A 162 -27.38 4.04 -4.11
N GLU A 163 -26.31 3.23 -4.07
CA GLU A 163 -26.13 2.03 -4.90
C GLU A 163 -26.38 0.70 -4.17
N SER A 164 -26.74 0.74 -2.88
CA SER A 164 -26.85 -0.44 -1.99
C SER A 164 -25.55 -1.23 -1.93
N PHE A 165 -24.43 -0.54 -1.74
CA PHE A 165 -23.12 -1.13 -1.50
C PHE A 165 -22.75 -1.06 -0.03
N VAL A 166 -21.79 -1.86 0.38
CA VAL A 166 -21.09 -1.73 1.66
C VAL A 166 -19.59 -1.85 1.45
N PHE A 167 -18.83 -1.08 2.22
CA PHE A 167 -17.38 -1.16 2.19
C PHE A 167 -16.85 -1.68 3.52
N LEU A 168 -15.97 -2.68 3.45
CA LEU A 168 -15.42 -3.35 4.62
C LEU A 168 -13.95 -2.99 4.80
N ALA A 169 -13.60 -2.65 6.04
CA ALA A 169 -12.24 -2.39 6.49
C ALA A 169 -11.66 -3.63 7.18
N VAL A 170 -11.05 -4.52 6.40
CA VAL A 170 -10.51 -5.80 6.86
C VAL A 170 -9.34 -6.22 5.96
N GLY A 171 -8.35 -6.92 6.52
CA GLY A 171 -7.11 -7.23 5.78
C GLY A 171 -7.24 -8.29 4.68
N PHE A 172 -8.25 -9.17 4.75
CA PHE A 172 -8.47 -10.23 3.76
C PHE A 172 -9.97 -10.40 3.50
N ASP A 173 -10.33 -10.73 2.25
CA ASP A 173 -11.72 -10.95 1.86
C ASP A 173 -12.36 -12.06 2.71
N PRO A 174 -13.35 -11.73 3.58
CA PRO A 174 -13.85 -12.68 4.54
C PRO A 174 -14.82 -13.70 3.95
N LEU A 175 -15.37 -13.44 2.75
CA LEU A 175 -16.50 -14.18 2.19
C LEU A 175 -16.15 -14.91 0.89
N CYS A 176 -15.76 -14.16 -0.15
CA CYS A 176 -15.66 -14.72 -1.49
C CYS A 176 -14.43 -15.62 -1.67
N ALA A 177 -14.61 -16.71 -2.41
CA ALA A 177 -13.52 -17.58 -2.80
C ALA A 177 -12.68 -16.97 -3.94
N LEU A 178 -11.51 -17.55 -4.22
CA LEU A 178 -10.60 -17.02 -5.25
C LEU A 178 -11.20 -17.13 -6.66
N ASP A 179 -11.93 -18.19 -6.94
CA ASP A 179 -12.61 -18.45 -8.22
C ASP A 179 -13.85 -17.56 -8.44
N GLU A 180 -14.35 -16.92 -7.39
CA GLU A 180 -15.43 -15.92 -7.46
C GLU A 180 -14.92 -14.51 -7.71
N GLN A 181 -13.59 -14.28 -7.62
CA GLN A 181 -12.99 -12.97 -7.80
C GLN A 181 -13.06 -12.50 -9.25
N ARG A 182 -13.42 -11.23 -9.43
CA ARG A 182 -13.46 -10.59 -10.75
C ARG A 182 -12.26 -9.67 -10.88
N TRP A 183 -11.42 -9.96 -11.88
CA TRP A 183 -10.26 -9.14 -12.16
C TRP A 183 -10.69 -7.79 -12.73
N PHE A 184 -10.14 -6.73 -12.16
CA PHE A 184 -10.34 -5.39 -12.68
C PHE A 184 -9.53 -5.21 -13.97
N PRO A 185 -10.13 -4.66 -15.05
CA PRO A 185 -9.49 -4.56 -16.38
C PRO A 185 -8.50 -3.39 -16.44
N LYS A 186 -7.31 -3.57 -15.85
CA LYS A 186 -6.20 -2.64 -15.87
C LYS A 186 -4.99 -3.33 -16.51
N MET A 187 -4.43 -2.73 -17.55
CA MET A 187 -3.41 -3.36 -18.41
C MET A 187 -2.23 -3.94 -17.64
N ARG A 188 -1.76 -3.24 -16.59
CA ARG A 188 -0.65 -3.76 -15.77
C ARG A 188 -0.99 -5.11 -15.09
N TYR A 189 -2.25 -5.36 -14.76
CA TYR A 189 -2.69 -6.60 -14.12
C TYR A 189 -2.73 -7.76 -15.10
N ASP A 190 -3.03 -7.50 -16.36
CA ASP A 190 -3.01 -8.52 -17.41
C ASP A 190 -1.59 -9.07 -17.62
N VAL A 191 -0.55 -8.23 -17.44
CA VAL A 191 0.85 -8.64 -17.51
C VAL A 191 1.29 -9.32 -16.20
N MET A 192 0.92 -8.78 -15.04
CA MET A 192 1.35 -9.29 -13.74
C MET A 192 0.73 -10.65 -13.40
N ARG A 193 -0.55 -10.83 -13.72
CA ARG A 193 -1.35 -12.01 -13.34
C ARG A 193 -0.75 -13.35 -13.79
N PRO A 194 -0.37 -13.58 -15.07
CA PRO A 194 0.20 -14.86 -15.50
C PRO A 194 1.57 -15.14 -14.88
N TYR A 195 2.41 -14.12 -14.71
CA TYR A 195 3.71 -14.28 -14.08
C TYR A 195 3.58 -14.64 -12.60
N LEU A 196 2.81 -13.89 -11.84
CA LEU A 196 2.66 -14.11 -10.40
C LEU A 196 1.98 -15.43 -10.08
N ALA A 197 1.11 -15.96 -10.96
CA ALA A 197 0.54 -17.30 -10.81
C ALA A 197 1.58 -18.41 -10.71
N THR A 198 2.78 -18.20 -11.28
CA THR A 198 3.88 -19.17 -11.25
C THR A 198 4.81 -19.02 -10.05
N ARG A 199 4.61 -17.99 -9.21
CA ARG A 199 5.58 -17.56 -8.19
C ARG A 199 5.17 -17.90 -6.76
N GLY A 200 3.95 -18.34 -6.54
CA GLY A 200 3.49 -18.73 -5.21
C GLY A 200 2.02 -19.15 -5.20
N ALA A 201 1.68 -20.05 -4.30
CA ALA A 201 0.35 -20.67 -4.25
C ALA A 201 -0.76 -19.67 -3.89
N ARG A 202 -0.42 -18.54 -3.25
CA ARG A 202 -1.37 -17.51 -2.85
C ARG A 202 -1.15 -16.15 -3.54
N ALA A 203 -0.42 -16.15 -4.68
CA ALA A 203 -0.15 -14.90 -5.40
C ALA A 203 -1.42 -14.20 -5.91
N TRP A 204 -2.41 -14.97 -6.37
CA TRP A 204 -3.71 -14.39 -6.77
C TRP A 204 -4.57 -13.97 -5.56
N ASP A 205 -4.48 -14.68 -4.44
CA ASP A 205 -5.09 -14.19 -3.18
C ASP A 205 -4.51 -12.83 -2.80
N MET A 206 -3.19 -12.69 -2.84
CA MET A 206 -2.51 -11.44 -2.56
C MET A 206 -3.02 -10.32 -3.48
N MET A 207 -3.14 -10.56 -4.78
CA MET A 207 -3.60 -9.56 -5.74
C MET A 207 -5.08 -9.16 -5.56
N THR A 208 -5.97 -10.13 -5.25
CA THR A 208 -7.42 -9.90 -5.36
C THR A 208 -8.17 -9.89 -4.04
N ARG A 209 -7.56 -10.43 -2.97
CA ARG A 209 -8.24 -10.69 -1.69
C ARG A 209 -7.56 -10.07 -0.48
N THR A 210 -6.61 -9.15 -0.68
CA THR A 210 -5.96 -8.43 0.42
C THR A 210 -6.26 -6.94 0.38
N CYS A 211 -6.40 -6.33 1.56
CA CYS A 211 -6.43 -4.88 1.76
C CYS A 211 -5.52 -4.49 2.93
N SER A 212 -4.84 -3.37 2.80
CA SER A 212 -3.92 -2.84 3.80
C SER A 212 -4.22 -1.40 4.19
N VAL A 213 -3.58 -0.97 5.27
CA VAL A 213 -3.27 0.43 5.51
C VAL A 213 -1.77 0.59 5.38
N GLN A 214 -1.33 1.60 4.64
CA GLN A 214 0.08 1.89 4.45
C GLN A 214 0.41 3.29 4.99
N ALA A 215 1.65 3.44 5.51
CA ALA A 215 2.16 4.71 5.99
C ALA A 215 3.39 5.11 5.17
N ASN A 216 3.31 6.28 4.55
CA ASN A 216 4.37 6.86 3.75
C ASN A 216 5.07 7.94 4.59
N LEU A 217 6.33 7.74 4.92
CA LEU A 217 7.10 8.62 5.80
C LEU A 217 8.37 9.11 5.12
N ASP A 218 8.69 10.37 5.36
CA ASP A 218 9.92 10.99 4.86
C ASP A 218 11.15 10.56 5.68
N TYR A 219 12.32 10.74 5.09
CA TYR A 219 13.62 10.50 5.72
C TYR A 219 14.58 11.67 5.48
N GLY A 220 15.58 11.76 6.33
CA GLY A 220 16.67 12.70 6.23
C GLY A 220 17.84 12.17 5.43
N ALA A 221 19.07 12.51 5.86
CA ALA A 221 20.29 12.00 5.23
C ALA A 221 20.42 10.47 5.34
N GLU A 222 21.41 9.91 4.67
CA GLU A 222 21.60 8.47 4.48
C GLU A 222 21.62 7.67 5.80
N ASP A 223 22.19 8.21 6.89
CA ASP A 223 22.18 7.56 8.21
C ASP A 223 20.76 7.46 8.81
N ASP A 224 19.96 8.52 8.67
CA ASP A 224 18.55 8.52 9.10
C ASP A 224 17.72 7.53 8.27
N LEU A 225 17.89 7.54 6.96
CA LEU A 225 17.26 6.57 6.06
C LEU A 225 17.63 5.13 6.45
N ALA A 226 18.92 4.86 6.69
CA ALA A 226 19.40 3.53 7.04
C ALA A 226 18.73 3.02 8.33
N ARG A 227 18.66 3.85 9.37
CA ARG A 227 18.03 3.49 10.64
C ARG A 227 16.52 3.29 10.50
N LYS A 228 15.82 4.18 9.78
CA LYS A 228 14.38 4.08 9.51
C LYS A 228 14.05 2.83 8.70
N PHE A 229 14.83 2.53 7.66
CA PHE A 229 14.65 1.34 6.85
C PHE A 229 14.81 0.04 7.66
N LEU A 230 15.85 -0.04 8.50
CA LEU A 230 16.09 -1.20 9.36
C LEU A 230 14.95 -1.38 10.38
N VAL A 231 14.54 -0.31 11.06
CA VAL A 231 13.43 -0.36 12.03
C VAL A 231 12.12 -0.75 11.32
N GLY A 232 11.80 -0.14 10.18
CA GLY A 232 10.59 -0.44 9.40
C GLY A 232 10.48 -1.91 9.01
N ASN A 233 11.59 -2.51 8.53
CA ASN A 233 11.60 -3.92 8.15
C ASN A 233 11.64 -4.87 9.36
N ARG A 234 12.48 -4.60 10.37
CA ARG A 234 12.64 -5.50 11.52
C ARG A 234 11.45 -5.51 12.45
N LEU A 235 10.75 -4.38 12.60
CA LEU A 235 9.49 -4.29 13.36
C LEU A 235 8.23 -4.61 12.52
N ALA A 236 8.35 -4.85 11.22
CA ALA A 236 7.20 -5.20 10.38
C ALA A 236 6.39 -6.40 10.91
N PRO A 237 6.99 -7.51 11.37
CA PRO A 237 6.23 -8.60 11.97
C PRO A 237 5.48 -8.18 13.25
N ILE A 238 6.07 -7.30 14.06
CA ILE A 238 5.44 -6.78 15.27
C ILE A 238 4.25 -5.90 14.92
N ALA A 239 4.41 -4.99 13.95
CA ALA A 239 3.29 -4.19 13.45
C ALA A 239 2.20 -5.07 12.83
N THR A 240 2.55 -6.12 12.07
CA THR A 240 1.57 -7.11 11.58
C THR A 240 0.78 -7.73 12.74
N ALA A 241 1.42 -8.07 13.85
CA ALA A 241 0.76 -8.64 15.02
C ALA A 241 -0.20 -7.66 15.71
N ILE A 242 0.22 -6.40 15.88
CA ILE A 242 -0.58 -5.33 16.49
C ILE A 242 -1.84 -5.06 15.65
N PHE A 243 -1.69 -5.00 14.33
CA PHE A 243 -2.74 -4.62 13.37
C PHE A 243 -3.37 -5.82 12.66
N ALA A 244 -3.19 -7.07 13.14
CA ALA A 244 -3.83 -8.24 12.55
C ALA A 244 -5.35 -8.10 12.63
N ASN A 245 -6.02 -8.12 11.47
CA ASN A 245 -7.47 -7.89 11.33
C ASN A 245 -8.06 -8.68 10.16
N SER A 246 -7.63 -9.94 9.95
CA SER A 246 -8.16 -10.75 8.85
C SER A 246 -8.28 -12.23 9.20
N PRO A 247 -9.06 -12.59 10.24
CA PRO A 247 -9.13 -13.97 10.69
C PRO A 247 -10.16 -14.83 9.94
N PHE A 248 -10.78 -14.32 8.87
CA PHE A 248 -11.84 -15.03 8.13
C PHE A 248 -11.44 -15.26 6.66
N GLU A 249 -11.91 -16.39 6.14
CA GLU A 249 -11.84 -16.77 4.73
C GLU A 249 -13.02 -17.67 4.39
N ARG A 250 -13.72 -17.42 3.28
CA ARG A 250 -14.87 -18.21 2.81
C ARG A 250 -15.95 -18.38 3.89
N GLY A 251 -16.30 -17.29 4.54
CA GLY A 251 -17.38 -17.27 5.53
C GLY A 251 -17.09 -17.92 6.88
N ARG A 252 -15.84 -18.27 7.19
CA ARG A 252 -15.43 -18.96 8.41
C ARG A 252 -14.05 -18.54 8.90
N PRO A 253 -13.69 -18.78 10.17
CA PRO A 253 -12.32 -18.60 10.66
C PRO A 253 -11.29 -19.37 9.79
N SER A 254 -10.24 -18.69 9.38
CA SER A 254 -9.20 -19.22 8.48
C SER A 254 -8.13 -20.04 9.22
N GLY A 255 -8.03 -19.88 10.53
CA GLY A 255 -6.92 -20.41 11.34
C GLY A 255 -5.76 -19.43 11.50
N TYR A 256 -5.84 -18.26 10.88
CA TYR A 256 -4.87 -17.16 11.01
C TYR A 256 -5.54 -15.96 11.68
N LYS A 257 -4.74 -15.12 12.35
CA LYS A 257 -5.15 -13.79 12.80
C LYS A 257 -5.02 -12.76 11.67
N SER A 258 -3.95 -12.92 10.86
CA SER A 258 -3.79 -12.20 9.60
C SER A 258 -3.66 -13.18 8.44
N THR A 259 -4.80 -13.47 7.79
CA THR A 259 -4.86 -14.27 6.55
C THR A 259 -4.14 -13.53 5.42
N ARG A 260 -4.17 -12.18 5.45
CA ARG A 260 -3.39 -11.34 4.54
C ARG A 260 -1.90 -11.63 4.67
N ALA A 261 -1.34 -11.59 5.88
CA ALA A 261 0.08 -11.88 6.10
C ALA A 261 0.44 -13.32 5.66
N ALA A 262 -0.44 -14.30 5.91
CA ALA A 262 -0.26 -15.67 5.44
C ALA A 262 -0.26 -15.76 3.89
N ALA A 263 -1.09 -14.98 3.20
CA ALA A 263 -1.08 -14.90 1.74
C ALA A 263 0.25 -14.34 1.21
N TRP A 264 0.76 -13.26 1.82
CA TRP A 264 2.04 -12.66 1.44
C TRP A 264 3.24 -13.58 1.63
N LEU A 265 3.22 -14.52 2.59
CA LEU A 265 4.26 -15.53 2.77
C LEU A 265 4.31 -16.58 1.64
N SER A 266 3.27 -16.66 0.83
CA SER A 266 3.14 -17.65 -0.26
C SER A 266 3.03 -16.98 -1.64
N THR A 267 3.81 -15.93 -1.85
CA THR A 267 3.89 -15.15 -3.09
C THR A 267 5.30 -15.19 -3.68
N ASP A 268 5.68 -14.23 -4.54
CA ASP A 268 7.00 -14.13 -5.16
C ASP A 268 8.07 -13.70 -4.13
N ALA A 269 8.87 -14.67 -3.67
CA ALA A 269 9.90 -14.45 -2.65
C ALA A 269 11.05 -13.51 -3.11
N GLU A 270 11.21 -13.27 -4.41
CA GLU A 270 12.27 -12.38 -4.92
C GLU A 270 11.93 -10.91 -4.70
N ARG A 271 10.64 -10.56 -4.50
CA ARG A 271 10.16 -9.18 -4.38
C ARG A 271 9.30 -8.87 -3.17
N THR A 272 8.89 -9.88 -2.37
CA THR A 272 7.90 -9.69 -1.30
C THR A 272 8.50 -9.89 0.09
N GLY A 273 7.92 -9.19 1.06
CA GLY A 273 8.17 -9.41 2.47
C GLY A 273 9.49 -8.84 2.96
N ILE A 274 10.34 -9.70 3.46
CA ILE A 274 11.63 -9.27 4.03
C ILE A 274 12.55 -8.87 2.88
N SER A 275 13.11 -7.67 2.94
CA SER A 275 14.27 -7.30 2.13
C SER A 275 15.37 -8.34 2.31
N PRO A 276 16.21 -8.61 1.29
CA PRO A 276 17.23 -9.65 1.40
C PRO A 276 17.95 -9.54 2.74
N PRO A 277 18.26 -10.67 3.40
CA PRO A 277 18.91 -10.68 4.71
C PRO A 277 20.15 -9.81 4.76
N ALA A 278 20.90 -9.74 3.67
CA ALA A 278 22.08 -8.88 3.54
C ALA A 278 21.80 -7.40 3.79
N LEU A 279 20.57 -6.91 3.53
CA LEU A 279 20.16 -5.53 3.83
C LEU A 279 19.76 -5.34 5.28
N LEU A 280 19.38 -6.43 5.99
CA LEU A 280 18.94 -6.38 7.39
C LEU A 280 20.05 -6.72 8.38
N GLU A 281 21.02 -7.54 7.99
CA GLU A 281 22.14 -7.98 8.83
C GLU A 281 23.31 -7.00 8.83
N LYS A 282 23.49 -6.25 7.73
CA LYS A 282 24.59 -5.27 7.57
C LYS A 282 24.06 -3.84 7.64
N SER A 283 24.95 -2.87 7.65
CA SER A 283 24.59 -1.46 7.50
C SER A 283 23.88 -1.27 6.16
N PHE A 284 22.63 -0.82 6.19
CA PHE A 284 21.89 -0.43 5.00
C PHE A 284 22.55 0.77 4.31
N SER A 285 22.50 0.79 2.99
CA SER A 285 22.81 1.97 2.17
C SER A 285 21.94 2.01 0.91
N PRO A 286 21.72 3.18 0.29
CA PRO A 286 21.05 3.28 -1.00
C PRO A 286 21.68 2.38 -2.07
N ALA A 287 23.02 2.29 -2.11
CA ALA A 287 23.73 1.39 -3.01
C ALA A 287 23.39 -0.08 -2.81
N ALA A 288 23.27 -0.54 -1.55
CA ALA A 288 22.88 -1.90 -1.25
C ALA A 288 21.42 -2.19 -1.68
N PHE A 289 20.51 -1.24 -1.49
CA PHE A 289 19.12 -1.36 -1.96
C PHE A 289 19.04 -1.38 -3.50
N VAL A 290 19.77 -0.51 -4.19
CA VAL A 290 19.86 -0.52 -5.66
C VAL A 290 20.40 -1.87 -6.14
N ALA A 291 21.48 -2.38 -5.54
CA ALA A 291 22.03 -3.69 -5.90
C ALA A 291 20.97 -4.81 -5.75
N TYR A 292 20.14 -4.77 -4.71
CA TYR A 292 19.01 -5.69 -4.55
C TYR A 292 17.96 -5.49 -5.65
N ALA A 293 17.49 -4.26 -5.86
CA ALA A 293 16.47 -3.97 -6.85
C ALA A 293 16.88 -4.40 -8.27
N LEU A 294 18.17 -4.29 -8.60
CA LEU A 294 18.74 -4.76 -9.87
C LEU A 294 18.64 -6.29 -10.05
N GLU A 295 18.61 -7.05 -8.97
CA GLU A 295 18.45 -8.51 -9.02
C GLU A 295 16.98 -8.96 -9.12
N VAL A 296 16.02 -8.11 -8.75
CA VAL A 296 14.59 -8.43 -8.80
C VAL A 296 14.15 -8.56 -10.27
N PRO A 297 13.47 -9.65 -10.66
CA PRO A 297 12.94 -9.79 -12.00
C PRO A 297 11.88 -8.73 -12.33
N MET A 298 11.89 -8.20 -13.53
CA MET A 298 10.88 -7.25 -14.01
C MET A 298 9.53 -7.95 -14.20
N LEU A 299 8.45 -7.17 -14.03
CA LEU A 299 7.10 -7.60 -14.38
C LEU A 299 6.68 -7.06 -15.75
N PHE A 300 7.00 -5.83 -16.04
CA PHE A 300 6.64 -5.13 -17.28
C PHE A 300 7.58 -3.94 -17.53
N ALA A 301 7.43 -3.34 -18.69
CA ALA A 301 7.86 -1.98 -18.99
C ALA A 301 6.69 -1.18 -19.60
N GLN A 302 6.71 0.14 -19.48
CA GLN A 302 5.67 1.02 -20.02
C GLN A 302 6.24 1.93 -21.11
N ARG A 303 5.54 2.06 -22.24
CA ARG A 303 5.85 3.00 -23.31
C ARG A 303 4.57 3.57 -23.90
N GLY A 304 4.48 4.91 -24.00
CA GLY A 304 3.33 5.57 -24.60
C GLY A 304 1.98 5.16 -23.96
N GLY A 305 1.94 4.98 -22.63
CA GLY A 305 0.73 4.57 -21.92
C GLY A 305 0.37 3.09 -22.04
N SER A 306 1.15 2.28 -22.76
CA SER A 306 0.92 0.83 -22.90
C SER A 306 1.95 0.02 -22.14
N TYR A 307 1.51 -1.07 -21.51
CA TYR A 307 2.36 -2.04 -20.82
C TYR A 307 2.79 -3.17 -21.77
N THR A 308 4.02 -3.64 -21.62
CA THR A 308 4.56 -4.80 -22.35
C THR A 308 5.18 -5.80 -21.37
N ASP A 309 4.98 -7.08 -21.64
CA ASP A 309 5.55 -8.22 -20.93
C ASP A 309 6.94 -8.64 -21.48
N ALA A 310 7.45 -7.92 -22.48
CA ALA A 310 8.74 -8.27 -23.12
C ALA A 310 9.88 -8.52 -22.13
N PRO A 311 10.05 -7.73 -21.01
CA PRO A 311 11.09 -7.98 -20.02
C PRO A 311 10.65 -8.91 -18.87
N THR A 312 9.43 -9.46 -18.85
CA THR A 312 8.90 -10.22 -17.71
C THR A 312 9.78 -11.40 -17.33
N GLY A 313 10.16 -11.47 -16.06
CA GLY A 313 11.05 -12.50 -15.53
C GLY A 313 12.55 -12.25 -15.78
N MET A 314 12.92 -11.25 -16.57
CA MET A 314 14.30 -10.82 -16.74
C MET A 314 14.73 -9.99 -15.52
N LYS A 315 15.91 -10.22 -14.95
CA LYS A 315 16.46 -9.35 -13.92
C LYS A 315 16.62 -7.93 -14.46
N PHE A 316 16.36 -6.92 -13.62
CA PHE A 316 16.48 -5.54 -14.07
C PHE A 316 17.89 -5.19 -14.57
N ARG A 317 18.95 -5.73 -13.94
CA ARG A 317 20.32 -5.58 -14.42
C ARG A 317 20.53 -6.09 -15.85
N ASP A 318 19.93 -7.25 -16.17
CA ASP A 318 20.06 -7.84 -17.50
C ASP A 318 19.33 -7.02 -18.56
N PHE A 319 18.19 -6.43 -18.17
CA PHE A 319 17.48 -5.48 -19.02
C PHE A 319 18.30 -4.21 -19.27
N LEU A 320 18.96 -3.65 -18.25
CA LEU A 320 19.86 -2.50 -18.42
C LEU A 320 21.02 -2.80 -19.37
N ALA A 321 21.60 -4.01 -19.30
CA ALA A 321 22.75 -4.39 -20.09
C ALA A 321 22.44 -4.61 -21.58
N ARG A 322 21.26 -5.14 -21.92
CA ARG A 322 20.97 -5.60 -23.29
C ARG A 322 19.60 -5.20 -23.83
N GLY A 323 18.70 -4.62 -23.00
CA GLY A 323 17.31 -4.37 -23.39
C GLY A 323 16.56 -5.67 -23.71
N CYS A 324 15.46 -5.49 -24.41
CA CYS A 324 14.69 -6.56 -25.10
C CYS A 324 14.55 -6.23 -26.57
N PRO A 325 14.18 -7.15 -27.47
CA PRO A 325 13.86 -6.82 -28.84
C PRO A 325 12.85 -5.68 -28.91
N SER A 326 13.19 -4.61 -29.60
CA SER A 326 12.38 -3.39 -29.76
C SER A 326 12.13 -2.56 -28.48
N LEU A 327 12.83 -2.83 -27.38
CA LEU A 327 12.66 -2.13 -26.11
C LEU A 327 14.00 -1.81 -25.46
N ALA A 328 14.44 -0.56 -25.60
CA ALA A 328 15.62 -0.04 -24.90
C ALA A 328 15.25 0.46 -23.50
N PRO A 329 16.13 0.29 -22.47
CA PRO A 329 15.90 0.80 -21.13
C PRO A 329 15.83 2.32 -21.09
N VAL A 330 14.87 2.86 -20.33
CA VAL A 330 14.74 4.29 -20.03
C VAL A 330 14.58 4.49 -18.51
N PHE A 331 14.82 5.70 -18.01
CA PHE A 331 14.77 5.98 -16.57
C PHE A 331 13.39 5.69 -15.94
N GLY A 332 12.30 5.84 -16.69
CA GLY A 332 10.95 5.46 -16.25
C GLY A 332 10.83 4.00 -15.84
N ASP A 333 11.56 3.09 -16.47
CA ASP A 333 11.56 1.67 -16.11
C ASP A 333 12.05 1.42 -14.69
N TRP A 334 12.98 2.24 -14.18
CA TRP A 334 13.41 2.19 -12.79
C TRP A 334 12.29 2.57 -11.83
N ALA A 335 11.59 3.67 -12.10
CA ALA A 335 10.47 4.12 -11.27
C ALA A 335 9.35 3.05 -11.24
N ASP A 336 8.97 2.52 -12.41
CA ASP A 336 7.96 1.46 -12.53
C ASP A 336 8.42 0.18 -11.81
N HIS A 337 9.68 -0.21 -11.95
CA HIS A 337 10.24 -1.39 -11.31
C HIS A 337 10.14 -1.32 -9.77
N LEU A 338 10.45 -0.17 -9.17
CA LEU A 338 10.30 0.04 -7.73
C LEU A 338 8.84 -0.16 -7.25
N THR A 339 7.85 0.16 -8.08
CA THR A 339 6.42 -0.09 -7.74
C THR A 339 6.07 -1.57 -7.67
N THR A 340 6.90 -2.43 -8.26
CA THR A 340 6.70 -3.89 -8.29
C THR A 340 7.50 -4.64 -7.23
N ILE A 341 8.21 -3.94 -6.35
CA ILE A 341 8.92 -4.49 -5.19
C ILE A 341 7.98 -4.34 -3.97
N PHE A 342 7.56 -5.48 -3.40
CA PHE A 342 6.53 -5.55 -2.37
C PHE A 342 7.10 -5.94 -1.00
N THR A 343 8.23 -5.34 -0.62
CA THR A 343 8.83 -5.54 0.71
C THR A 343 7.98 -4.87 1.81
N ASP A 344 8.09 -5.34 3.05
CA ASP A 344 7.32 -4.84 4.20
C ASP A 344 7.55 -3.35 4.47
N ALA A 345 8.79 -2.89 4.27
CA ALA A 345 9.13 -1.49 4.15
C ALA A 345 9.72 -1.27 2.76
N ARG A 346 8.99 -0.59 1.88
CA ARG A 346 9.39 -0.29 0.51
C ARG A 346 10.07 1.07 0.44
N LEU A 347 11.25 1.12 -0.17
CA LEU A 347 11.97 2.37 -0.36
C LEU A 347 11.69 2.97 -1.74
N LYS A 348 11.24 4.20 -1.72
CA LYS A 348 11.11 5.11 -2.85
C LYS A 348 11.83 6.43 -2.48
N GLN A 349 11.33 7.59 -2.92
CA GLN A 349 11.73 8.89 -2.34
C GLN A 349 11.08 9.17 -0.97
N HIS A 350 10.43 8.18 -0.40
CA HIS A 350 9.90 8.05 0.95
C HIS A 350 9.97 6.59 1.36
N LEU A 351 9.77 6.33 2.64
CA LEU A 351 9.67 4.98 3.18
C LEU A 351 8.19 4.62 3.34
N GLU A 352 7.76 3.58 2.64
CA GLU A 352 6.40 3.08 2.65
C GLU A 352 6.31 1.82 3.52
N LEU A 353 5.57 1.90 4.61
CA LEU A 353 5.38 0.83 5.58
C LEU A 353 4.05 0.12 5.31
N ARG A 354 4.08 -1.19 5.08
CA ARG A 354 3.02 -1.96 4.41
C ARG A 354 2.47 -3.12 5.26
N SER A 355 2.91 -3.24 6.50
CA SER A 355 2.72 -4.45 7.32
C SER A 355 1.35 -4.59 7.98
N ALA A 356 0.49 -3.55 7.97
CA ALA A 356 -0.81 -3.61 8.61
C ALA A 356 -1.91 -4.20 7.71
N ASP A 357 -2.78 -5.02 8.29
CA ASP A 357 -4.09 -5.31 7.72
C ASP A 357 -4.94 -4.03 7.70
N CYS A 358 -5.84 -3.89 6.73
CA CYS A 358 -6.84 -2.84 6.77
C CYS A 358 -7.73 -3.00 8.01
N GLY A 359 -8.14 -1.88 8.59
CA GLY A 359 -8.95 -1.82 9.81
C GLY A 359 -9.77 -0.53 9.89
N SER A 360 -10.43 -0.29 11.03
CA SER A 360 -11.21 0.93 11.23
C SER A 360 -10.35 2.20 11.05
N LEU A 361 -11.02 3.35 10.86
CA LEU A 361 -10.33 4.65 10.78
C LEU A 361 -9.39 4.89 11.98
N ALA A 362 -9.83 4.51 13.20
CA ALA A 362 -9.01 4.63 14.39
C ALA A 362 -7.72 3.81 14.29
N HIS A 363 -7.78 2.56 13.75
CA HIS A 363 -6.59 1.73 13.54
C HIS A 363 -5.71 2.28 12.40
N ALA A 364 -6.31 2.82 11.33
CA ALA A 364 -5.57 3.41 10.22
C ALA A 364 -4.76 4.63 10.67
N LEU A 365 -5.34 5.50 11.47
CA LEU A 365 -4.66 6.67 12.06
C LEU A 365 -3.64 6.26 13.14
N ALA A 366 -3.95 5.23 13.93
CA ALA A 366 -3.02 4.66 14.91
C ALA A 366 -1.76 4.08 14.22
N PHE A 367 -1.90 3.48 13.05
CA PHE A 367 -0.76 3.00 12.27
C PHE A 367 0.17 4.13 11.83
N GLN A 368 -0.41 5.26 11.39
CA GLN A 368 0.35 6.46 11.07
C GLN A 368 1.08 7.02 12.31
N ALA A 369 0.34 7.15 13.43
CA ALA A 369 0.88 7.66 14.70
C ALA A 369 2.00 6.78 15.27
N TYR A 370 1.82 5.47 15.21
CA TYR A 370 2.80 4.48 15.66
C TYR A 370 4.14 4.64 14.93
N TRP A 371 4.12 4.65 13.61
CA TRP A 371 5.33 4.79 12.81
C TRP A 371 5.94 6.20 12.89
N LYS A 372 5.11 7.24 12.90
CA LYS A 372 5.58 8.62 13.10
C LYS A 372 6.29 8.77 14.44
N GLY A 373 5.72 8.24 15.53
CA GLY A 373 6.33 8.29 16.85
C GLY A 373 7.65 7.54 16.93
N LEU A 374 7.77 6.39 16.28
CA LEU A 374 9.00 5.60 16.26
C LEU A 374 10.10 6.20 15.37
N LEU A 375 9.73 6.79 14.23
CA LEU A 375 10.68 7.14 13.17
C LEU A 375 11.03 8.62 13.10
N TYR A 376 10.18 9.52 13.62
CA TYR A 376 10.42 10.97 13.53
C TYR A 376 11.08 11.57 14.76
N ASP A 377 11.14 10.83 15.86
CA ASP A 377 11.92 11.21 17.04
C ASP A 377 13.27 10.44 17.06
N PRO A 378 14.42 11.15 17.09
CA PRO A 378 15.72 10.50 17.04
C PRO A 378 16.01 9.55 18.22
N ALA A 379 15.46 9.85 19.41
CA ALA A 379 15.66 9.00 20.60
C ALA A 379 14.79 7.73 20.48
N ALA A 380 13.53 7.86 20.09
CA ALA A 380 12.65 6.71 19.84
C ALA A 380 13.21 5.82 18.74
N LEU A 381 13.65 6.39 17.60
CA LEU A 381 14.28 5.65 16.50
C LEU A 381 15.52 4.87 16.97
N SER A 382 16.37 5.48 17.81
CA SER A 382 17.55 4.81 18.34
C SER A 382 17.20 3.66 19.31
N HIS A 383 16.13 3.81 20.09
CA HIS A 383 15.63 2.75 20.97
C HIS A 383 14.94 1.64 20.17
N ALA A 384 14.08 2.01 19.20
CA ALA A 384 13.42 1.08 18.31
C ALA A 384 14.42 0.19 17.53
N LEU A 385 15.55 0.75 17.10
CA LEU A 385 16.60 -0.01 16.42
C LEU A 385 17.24 -1.07 17.34
N ARG A 386 17.36 -0.80 18.64
CA ARG A 386 17.85 -1.79 19.62
C ARG A 386 16.81 -2.82 20.00
N LEU A 387 15.54 -2.42 20.08
CA LEU A 387 14.41 -3.29 20.39
C LEU A 387 14.10 -4.25 19.24
N ALA A 388 14.22 -3.76 17.99
CA ALA A 388 13.83 -4.49 16.79
C ALA A 388 14.63 -5.80 16.65
N PRO A 389 13.98 -6.96 16.48
CA PRO A 389 14.63 -8.24 16.37
C PRO A 389 15.66 -8.26 15.22
N ASN A 390 16.90 -8.60 15.53
CA ASN A 390 17.93 -8.76 14.51
C ASN A 390 18.07 -10.25 14.17
N LEU A 391 17.24 -10.72 13.26
CA LEU A 391 17.09 -12.13 12.90
C LEU A 391 17.77 -12.44 11.57
N ASN A 392 18.29 -13.65 11.42
CA ASN A 392 18.63 -14.18 10.09
C ASN A 392 17.36 -14.48 9.28
N CYS A 393 17.50 -14.80 8.01
CA CYS A 393 16.35 -14.99 7.10
C CYS A 393 15.41 -16.11 7.57
N ALA A 394 15.93 -17.25 8.02
CA ALA A 394 15.11 -18.37 8.45
C ALA A 394 14.28 -18.04 9.69
N ASP A 395 14.91 -17.45 10.70
CA ASP A 395 14.26 -17.01 11.93
C ASP A 395 13.21 -15.91 11.66
N ALA A 396 13.50 -15.00 10.75
CA ALA A 396 12.56 -13.94 10.37
C ALA A 396 11.33 -14.51 9.64
N LEU A 397 11.49 -15.52 8.78
CA LEU A 397 10.38 -16.22 8.14
C LEU A 397 9.56 -17.03 9.15
N GLU A 398 10.23 -17.71 10.12
CA GLU A 398 9.56 -18.39 11.22
C GLU A 398 8.70 -17.43 12.06
N LEU A 399 9.27 -16.29 12.45
CA LEU A 399 8.56 -15.26 13.20
C LEU A 399 7.33 -14.74 12.42
N ARG A 400 7.47 -14.45 11.13
CA ARG A 400 6.37 -13.98 10.28
C ARG A 400 5.25 -15.02 10.16
N ALA A 401 5.59 -16.29 10.02
CA ALA A 401 4.61 -17.37 9.95
C ALA A 401 3.84 -17.54 11.29
N ALA A 402 4.56 -17.44 12.41
CA ALA A 402 3.95 -17.48 13.72
C ALA A 402 3.03 -16.26 13.96
N VAL A 403 3.48 -15.07 13.58
CA VAL A 403 2.68 -13.83 13.69
C VAL A 403 1.43 -13.87 12.82
N ALA A 404 1.52 -14.36 11.59
CA ALA A 404 0.33 -14.49 10.72
C ALA A 404 -0.74 -15.37 11.38
N ARG A 405 -0.33 -16.43 12.09
CA ARG A 405 -1.24 -17.36 12.76
C ARG A 405 -1.75 -16.85 14.11
N ASP A 406 -0.84 -16.35 14.96
CA ASP A 406 -1.08 -16.12 16.38
C ASP A 406 -1.07 -14.64 16.80
N ALA A 407 -0.72 -13.69 15.90
CA ALA A 407 -0.59 -12.26 16.15
C ALA A 407 0.22 -11.94 17.41
N LEU A 408 -0.36 -11.20 18.37
CA LEU A 408 0.32 -10.81 19.62
C LEU A 408 0.71 -12.00 20.50
N ALA A 409 0.02 -13.12 20.40
CA ALA A 409 0.34 -14.33 21.16
C ALA A 409 1.53 -15.12 20.57
N ALA A 410 2.06 -14.73 19.43
CA ALA A 410 3.15 -15.44 18.78
C ALA A 410 4.44 -15.42 19.60
N ARG A 411 5.13 -16.59 19.60
CA ARG A 411 6.47 -16.77 20.15
C ARG A 411 7.27 -17.65 19.19
N ALA A 412 8.27 -17.07 18.56
CA ALA A 412 9.07 -17.75 17.55
C ALA A 412 10.46 -17.09 17.44
N ALA A 413 11.46 -17.85 17.02
CA ALA A 413 12.83 -17.36 16.84
C ALA A 413 13.39 -16.60 18.06
N GLY A 414 13.01 -17.02 19.28
CA GLY A 414 13.42 -16.37 20.53
C GLY A 414 12.72 -15.03 20.82
N VAL A 415 11.74 -14.62 20.02
CA VAL A 415 10.98 -13.35 20.17
C VAL A 415 9.64 -13.61 20.88
N ASP A 416 9.38 -12.89 21.97
CA ASP A 416 8.05 -12.72 22.57
C ASP A 416 7.40 -11.50 21.91
N VAL A 417 6.49 -11.74 20.97
CA VAL A 417 5.89 -10.69 20.14
C VAL A 417 5.10 -9.68 20.99
N LEU A 418 4.36 -10.13 22.00
CA LEU A 418 3.59 -9.25 22.88
C LEU A 418 4.52 -8.30 23.66
N ALA A 419 5.63 -8.81 24.20
CA ALA A 419 6.58 -7.98 24.93
C ALA A 419 7.18 -6.89 24.03
N VAL A 420 7.62 -7.26 22.82
CA VAL A 420 8.17 -6.29 21.85
C VAL A 420 7.10 -5.31 21.39
N ALA A 421 5.86 -5.76 21.17
CA ALA A 421 4.75 -4.89 20.77
C ALA A 421 4.45 -3.82 21.83
N LYS A 422 4.34 -4.22 23.11
CA LYS A 422 4.12 -3.29 24.22
C LYS A 422 5.23 -2.24 24.34
N GLU A 423 6.48 -2.68 24.24
CA GLU A 423 7.63 -1.76 24.31
C GLU A 423 7.68 -0.83 23.09
N SER A 424 7.40 -1.33 21.88
CA SER A 424 7.38 -0.50 20.66
C SER A 424 6.27 0.54 20.69
N ILE A 425 5.08 0.20 21.24
CA ILE A 425 3.97 1.16 21.42
C ILE A 425 4.38 2.24 22.45
N ALA A 426 4.99 1.83 23.57
CA ALA A 426 5.49 2.79 24.57
C ALA A 426 6.53 3.75 23.96
N LEU A 427 7.44 3.25 23.15
CA LEU A 427 8.42 4.08 22.42
C LEU A 427 7.75 5.02 21.41
N ALA A 428 6.70 4.56 20.70
CA ALA A 428 5.93 5.41 19.81
C ALA A 428 5.23 6.55 20.56
N VAL A 429 4.63 6.27 21.73
CA VAL A 429 4.03 7.28 22.61
C VAL A 429 5.08 8.30 23.07
N GLU A 430 6.25 7.85 23.51
CA GLU A 430 7.33 8.73 23.94
C GLU A 430 7.88 9.60 22.81
N GLY A 431 8.05 9.02 21.61
CA GLY A 431 8.48 9.74 20.41
C GLY A 431 7.45 10.78 19.99
N LEU A 432 6.19 10.37 19.88
CA LEU A 432 5.10 11.26 19.46
C LEU A 432 4.90 12.42 20.47
N ARG A 433 5.05 12.15 21.77
CA ARG A 433 5.02 13.19 22.82
C ARG A 433 6.05 14.31 22.60
N ARG A 434 7.20 13.96 21.99
CA ARG A 434 8.26 14.95 21.71
C ARG A 434 8.07 15.67 20.38
N VAL A 435 7.55 14.99 19.35
CA VAL A 435 7.46 15.59 18.01
C VAL A 435 6.08 16.15 17.66
N ALA A 436 5.01 15.61 18.23
CA ALA A 436 3.63 16.02 17.97
C ALA A 436 2.70 15.60 19.13
N PRO A 437 2.80 16.24 20.33
CA PRO A 437 2.04 15.83 21.51
C PRO A 437 0.53 15.88 21.33
N GLU A 438 0.02 16.75 20.44
CA GLU A 438 -1.40 16.82 20.07
C GLU A 438 -1.92 15.58 19.34
N GLU A 439 -1.04 14.74 18.81
CA GLU A 439 -1.38 13.52 18.07
C GLU A 439 -1.40 12.24 18.96
N LEU A 440 -1.05 12.37 20.24
CA LEU A 440 -1.06 11.24 21.19
C LEU A 440 -2.39 10.45 21.23
N PRO A 441 -3.57 11.10 21.17
CA PRO A 441 -4.85 10.38 21.21
C PRO A 441 -5.01 9.32 20.10
N TYR A 442 -4.32 9.45 18.98
CA TYR A 442 -4.36 8.42 17.92
C TYR A 442 -3.75 7.08 18.35
N LEU A 443 -2.94 7.04 19.41
CA LEU A 443 -2.37 5.80 19.95
C LEU A 443 -3.25 5.15 21.03
N ASP A 444 -4.34 5.79 21.47
CA ASP A 444 -5.17 5.29 22.58
C ASP A 444 -5.76 3.90 22.27
N VAL A 445 -6.16 3.65 21.01
CA VAL A 445 -6.69 2.34 20.60
C VAL A 445 -5.64 1.24 20.74
N LEU A 446 -4.37 1.50 20.47
CA LEU A 446 -3.28 0.53 20.65
C LEU A 446 -2.95 0.34 22.13
N CYS A 447 -2.92 1.42 22.91
CA CYS A 447 -2.71 1.36 24.34
C CYS A 447 -3.80 0.54 25.05
N GLN A 448 -5.05 0.67 24.61
CA GLN A 448 -6.15 -0.13 25.16
C GLN A 448 -6.06 -1.59 24.68
N GLN A 449 -6.05 -1.83 23.38
CA GLN A 449 -6.20 -3.18 22.82
C GLN A 449 -4.92 -4.01 22.97
N ALA A 450 -3.78 -3.53 22.47
CA ALA A 450 -2.56 -4.32 22.43
C ALA A 450 -1.80 -4.30 23.77
N VAL A 451 -1.84 -3.18 24.53
CA VAL A 451 -1.09 -3.08 25.79
C VAL A 451 -1.93 -3.55 26.98
N SER A 452 -3.14 -3.04 27.15
CA SER A 452 -4.00 -3.35 28.32
C SER A 452 -4.74 -4.66 28.18
N ASP A 453 -5.41 -4.89 27.02
CA ASP A 453 -6.24 -6.06 26.81
C ASP A 453 -5.45 -7.24 26.24
N GLU A 454 -4.25 -7.02 25.70
CA GLU A 454 -3.37 -8.00 25.04
C GLU A 454 -4.04 -8.68 23.84
N LEU A 455 -4.90 -7.94 23.11
CA LEU A 455 -5.67 -8.41 21.97
C LEU A 455 -5.33 -7.64 20.71
N SER A 456 -5.21 -8.37 19.60
CA SER A 456 -5.28 -7.78 18.25
C SER A 456 -6.75 -7.56 17.84
N PRO A 457 -7.04 -6.74 16.82
CA PRO A 457 -8.36 -6.64 16.22
C PRO A 457 -8.95 -8.01 15.82
N ALA A 458 -8.13 -8.91 15.28
CA ALA A 458 -8.53 -10.26 14.92
C ALA A 458 -9.00 -11.10 16.14
N ASP A 459 -8.39 -10.91 17.30
CA ASP A 459 -8.84 -11.59 18.54
C ASP A 459 -10.22 -11.13 18.95
N ILE A 460 -10.50 -9.84 18.82
CA ILE A 460 -11.82 -9.25 19.11
C ILE A 460 -12.87 -9.82 18.14
N LEU A 461 -12.55 -9.88 16.85
CA LEU A 461 -13.43 -10.46 15.83
C LEU A 461 -13.76 -11.93 16.14
N LEU A 462 -12.74 -12.75 16.42
CA LEU A 462 -12.94 -14.17 16.73
C LEU A 462 -13.70 -14.40 18.04
N ARG A 463 -13.41 -13.62 19.08
CA ARG A 463 -14.15 -13.66 20.34
C ARG A 463 -15.63 -13.37 20.12
N ASN A 464 -15.96 -12.34 19.36
CA ASN A 464 -17.34 -11.99 19.04
C ASN A 464 -18.00 -13.04 18.15
N TRP A 465 -17.27 -13.58 17.16
CA TRP A 465 -17.75 -14.64 16.27
C TRP A 465 -18.20 -15.88 17.04
N HIS A 466 -17.37 -16.39 17.96
CA HIS A 466 -17.68 -17.54 18.77
C HIS A 466 -18.63 -17.24 19.93
N GLY A 467 -18.76 -15.96 20.31
CA GLY A 467 -19.63 -15.48 21.38
C GLY A 467 -20.94 -14.87 20.87
N SER A 468 -21.04 -13.54 21.01
CA SER A 468 -22.28 -12.78 20.80
C SER A 468 -22.83 -12.81 19.37
N TRP A 469 -22.01 -13.10 18.37
CA TRP A 469 -22.46 -13.15 16.97
C TRP A 469 -22.95 -14.54 16.53
N HIS A 470 -22.70 -15.59 17.32
CA HIS A 470 -23.15 -16.96 17.00
C HIS A 470 -22.76 -17.38 15.55
N ALA A 471 -21.54 -17.09 15.14
CA ALA A 471 -21.02 -17.36 13.78
C ALA A 471 -21.81 -16.67 12.65
N SER A 472 -22.36 -15.49 12.91
CA SER A 472 -23.19 -14.74 11.95
C SER A 472 -22.35 -13.85 11.03
N MET A 473 -22.35 -14.12 9.72
CA MET A 473 -21.74 -13.25 8.70
C MET A 473 -22.37 -11.85 8.65
N PRO A 474 -23.71 -11.67 8.75
CA PRO A 474 -24.28 -10.33 8.84
C PRO A 474 -23.77 -9.51 10.02
N CYS A 475 -23.53 -10.14 11.20
CA CYS A 475 -22.92 -9.45 12.33
C CYS A 475 -21.47 -9.04 12.05
N LEU A 476 -20.69 -9.91 11.39
CA LEU A 476 -19.33 -9.60 10.97
C LEU A 476 -19.32 -8.43 9.98
N PHE A 477 -20.15 -8.45 8.93
CA PHE A 477 -20.27 -7.37 7.95
C PHE A 477 -20.65 -6.05 8.62
N LYS A 478 -21.66 -6.07 9.50
CA LYS A 478 -22.05 -4.87 10.26
C LYS A 478 -20.91 -4.29 11.08
N HIS A 479 -20.06 -5.14 11.67
CA HIS A 479 -18.91 -4.70 12.48
C HIS A 479 -17.77 -4.13 11.62
N LEU A 480 -17.51 -4.75 10.47
CA LEU A 480 -16.42 -4.35 9.56
C LEU A 480 -16.80 -3.20 8.62
N ARG A 481 -18.08 -2.88 8.51
CA ARG A 481 -18.57 -1.82 7.63
C ARG A 481 -18.01 -0.46 8.07
N ILE A 482 -17.46 0.28 7.10
CA ILE A 482 -16.92 1.62 7.29
C ILE A 482 -17.68 2.65 6.45
N ALA A 483 -18.27 2.22 5.32
CA ALA A 483 -19.17 3.00 4.48
C ALA A 483 -20.23 2.11 3.83
#